data_d3524ac5c08e39809595fbe510dd408c
#
_entry.id   d3524ac5c08e39809595fbe510dd408c
#
_cell.length_a   1.000
_cell.length_b   1.000
_cell.length_c   1.000
_cell.angle_alpha   90.00
_cell.angle_beta   90.00
_cell.angle_gamma   90.00
#
_symmetry.space_group_name_H-M   'P 1'
#
loop_
_entity.id
_entity.type
_entity.pdbx_description
1 polymer ?
#
loop_
_entity_poly.entity_id
_entity_poly.type
_entity_poly.pdbx_seq_one_letter_code
_entity_poly.pdbx_strand_id
1 'polypeptide(L)'
;MKGISPIFASVLLISLSLFLAVLVGVWAKGFTEKQLSYASQKINCLGAEIEKVAFDYDNNSKTGYIKIKNWGINLSGFVVYAVDSKKNKEEILKMNSKINNGETKTIYFDLSGVENATGIEIVALPCTDTRIFLPLK
;
A
#
# COMPACT_ATOMS: atom_id res chain seq x y z
N MET A 1 54.54 12.69 -32.29
CA MET A 1 53.47 12.13 -31.46
C MET A 1 53.75 10.64 -31.23
N LYS A 2 53.95 10.23 -29.98
CA LYS A 2 54.07 8.81 -29.66
C LYS A 2 52.66 8.22 -29.63
N GLY A 3 52.28 7.43 -30.61
CA GLY A 3 51.00 6.77 -30.66
C GLY A 3 50.87 5.74 -29.52
N ILE A 4 49.72 5.70 -28.90
CA ILE A 4 49.36 4.68 -27.91
C ILE A 4 49.46 3.31 -28.59
N SER A 5 50.20 2.36 -28.00
CA SER A 5 50.30 1.01 -28.54
C SER A 5 48.90 0.40 -28.73
N PRO A 6 48.62 -0.23 -29.91
CA PRO A 6 47.31 -0.87 -30.13
C PRO A 6 46.93 -1.88 -29.08
N ILE A 7 47.91 -2.53 -28.45
CA ILE A 7 47.70 -3.47 -27.36
C ILE A 7 47.17 -2.76 -26.10
N PHE A 8 47.69 -1.58 -25.81
CA PHE A 8 47.25 -0.80 -24.65
C PHE A 8 45.80 -0.29 -24.81
N ALA A 9 45.46 0.13 -26.03
CA ALA A 9 44.11 0.55 -26.37
C ALA A 9 43.09 -0.61 -26.25
N SER A 10 43.45 -1.80 -26.68
CA SER A 10 42.57 -2.97 -26.59
C SER A 10 42.31 -3.41 -25.13
N VAL A 11 43.37 -3.42 -24.30
CA VAL A 11 43.23 -3.74 -22.87
C VAL A 11 42.35 -2.71 -22.15
N LEU A 12 42.50 -1.43 -22.51
CA LEU A 12 41.69 -0.36 -21.90
C LEU A 12 40.21 -0.48 -22.27
N LEU A 13 39.93 -0.80 -23.55
CA LEU A 13 38.55 -1.03 -23.99
C LEU A 13 37.89 -2.24 -23.32
N ILE A 14 38.63 -3.35 -23.19
CA ILE A 14 38.11 -4.53 -22.49
C ILE A 14 37.83 -4.23 -21.03
N SER A 15 38.75 -3.55 -20.35
CA SER A 15 38.57 -3.17 -18.94
C SER A 15 37.37 -2.27 -18.76
N LEU A 16 37.19 -1.28 -19.64
CA LEU A 16 36.06 -0.35 -19.57
C LEU A 16 34.72 -1.09 -19.82
N SER A 17 34.70 -1.98 -20.80
CA SER A 17 33.47 -2.75 -21.10
C SER A 17 33.06 -3.69 -19.97
N LEU A 18 34.03 -4.34 -19.31
CA LEU A 18 33.77 -5.18 -18.13
C LEU A 18 33.24 -4.33 -16.96
N PHE A 19 33.82 -3.17 -16.72
CA PHE A 19 33.37 -2.26 -15.67
C PHE A 19 31.92 -1.80 -15.90
N LEU A 20 31.59 -1.39 -17.12
CA LEU A 20 30.23 -1.00 -17.48
C LEU A 20 29.24 -2.17 -17.36
N ALA A 21 29.64 -3.38 -17.77
CA ALA A 21 28.79 -4.55 -17.64
C ALA A 21 28.44 -4.87 -16.19
N VAL A 22 29.40 -4.74 -15.26
CA VAL A 22 29.16 -4.93 -13.81
C VAL A 22 28.23 -3.85 -13.28
N LEU A 23 28.43 -2.59 -13.62
CA LEU A 23 27.58 -1.49 -13.18
C LEU A 23 26.13 -1.69 -13.62
N VAL A 24 25.92 -2.01 -14.90
CA VAL A 24 24.60 -2.26 -15.46
C VAL A 24 23.96 -3.48 -14.80
N GLY A 25 24.73 -4.54 -14.58
CA GLY A 25 24.25 -5.77 -13.94
C GLY A 25 23.74 -5.53 -12.51
N VAL A 26 24.49 -4.79 -11.70
CA VAL A 26 24.09 -4.45 -10.32
C VAL A 26 22.84 -3.57 -10.31
N TRP A 27 22.79 -2.57 -11.18
CA TRP A 27 21.63 -1.68 -11.29
C TRP A 27 20.37 -2.44 -11.76
N ALA A 28 20.50 -3.27 -12.80
CA ALA A 28 19.40 -4.06 -13.35
C ALA A 28 18.84 -5.05 -12.31
N LYS A 29 19.70 -5.70 -11.54
CA LYS A 29 19.27 -6.62 -10.46
C LYS A 29 18.45 -5.89 -9.42
N GLY A 30 18.90 -4.76 -8.89
CA GLY A 30 18.17 -3.98 -7.89
C GLY A 30 16.84 -3.44 -8.39
N PHE A 31 16.79 -3.04 -9.68
CA PHE A 31 15.56 -2.60 -10.33
C PHE A 31 14.56 -3.74 -10.49
N THR A 32 15.00 -4.91 -10.95
CA THR A 32 14.17 -6.09 -11.18
C THR A 32 13.57 -6.63 -9.88
N GLU A 33 14.34 -6.69 -8.79
CA GLU A 33 13.86 -7.16 -7.49
C GLU A 33 12.75 -6.25 -6.94
N LYS A 34 12.91 -4.92 -7.04
CA LYS A 34 11.88 -3.96 -6.62
C LYS A 34 10.61 -4.07 -7.45
N GLN A 35 10.75 -4.17 -8.78
CA GLN A 35 9.59 -4.31 -9.68
C GLN A 35 8.86 -5.64 -9.46
N LEU A 36 9.59 -6.72 -9.26
CA LEU A 36 8.99 -8.04 -9.01
C LEU A 36 8.25 -8.08 -7.67
N SER A 37 8.80 -7.49 -6.61
CA SER A 37 8.15 -7.39 -5.31
C SER A 37 6.84 -6.57 -5.40
N TYR A 38 6.88 -5.43 -6.07
CA TYR A 38 5.69 -4.60 -6.30
C TYR A 38 4.62 -5.30 -7.14
N ALA A 39 5.03 -5.96 -8.22
CA ALA A 39 4.13 -6.72 -9.08
C ALA A 39 3.50 -7.90 -8.32
N SER A 40 4.27 -8.62 -7.52
CA SER A 40 3.79 -9.74 -6.69
C SER A 40 2.74 -9.27 -5.67
N GLN A 41 2.98 -8.16 -4.97
CA GLN A 41 1.98 -7.59 -4.07
C GLN A 41 0.69 -7.23 -4.81
N LYS A 42 0.78 -6.61 -5.96
CA LYS A 42 -0.38 -6.22 -6.76
C LYS A 42 -1.17 -7.42 -7.28
N ILE A 43 -0.47 -8.46 -7.71
CA ILE A 43 -1.10 -9.73 -8.15
C ILE A 43 -1.83 -10.41 -6.98
N ASN A 44 -1.22 -10.46 -5.80
CA ASN A 44 -1.84 -11.05 -4.61
C ASN A 44 -3.09 -10.29 -4.14
N CYS A 45 -3.24 -9.03 -4.54
CA CYS A 45 -4.40 -8.20 -4.22
C CYS A 45 -5.44 -8.15 -5.36
N LEU A 46 -5.21 -8.86 -6.46
CA LEU A 46 -6.22 -9.00 -7.50
C LEU A 46 -7.44 -9.73 -6.94
N GLY A 47 -8.60 -9.08 -7.04
CA GLY A 47 -9.84 -9.60 -6.49
C GLY A 47 -10.05 -9.30 -5.00
N ALA A 48 -9.20 -8.49 -4.37
CA ALA A 48 -9.51 -7.95 -3.06
C ALA A 48 -10.65 -6.95 -3.18
N GLU A 49 -11.77 -7.24 -2.55
CA GLU A 49 -12.97 -6.40 -2.57
C GLU A 49 -13.59 -6.37 -1.18
N ILE A 50 -13.90 -5.19 -0.70
CA ILE A 50 -14.62 -4.98 0.55
C ILE A 50 -15.89 -4.19 0.28
N GLU A 51 -16.99 -4.59 0.89
CA GLU A 51 -18.29 -3.96 0.76
C GLU A 51 -18.77 -3.43 2.12
N LYS A 52 -19.35 -2.25 2.10
CA LYS A 52 -20.06 -1.70 3.25
C LYS A 52 -21.43 -2.37 3.39
N VAL A 53 -21.64 -3.08 4.48
CA VAL A 53 -22.93 -3.70 4.81
C VAL A 53 -23.80 -2.75 5.64
N ALA A 54 -23.22 -2.11 6.65
CA ALA A 54 -23.91 -1.16 7.51
C ALA A 54 -22.92 -0.11 8.01
N PHE A 55 -23.40 1.08 8.27
CA PHE A 55 -22.62 2.18 8.86
C PHE A 55 -23.55 3.05 9.68
N ASP A 56 -23.14 3.35 10.89
CA ASP A 56 -23.84 4.26 11.78
C ASP A 56 -22.83 5.11 12.56
N TYR A 57 -23.15 6.37 12.74
CA TYR A 57 -22.31 7.33 13.43
C TYR A 57 -23.16 8.30 14.25
N ASP A 58 -22.85 8.40 15.54
CA ASP A 58 -23.49 9.35 16.45
C ASP A 58 -22.59 10.59 16.62
N ASN A 59 -23.08 11.71 16.13
CA ASN A 59 -22.40 13.01 16.23
C ASN A 59 -22.21 13.49 17.68
N ASN A 60 -23.08 13.09 18.61
CA ASN A 60 -23.02 13.55 19.99
C ASN A 60 -21.91 12.84 20.76
N SER A 61 -21.84 11.54 20.63
CA SER A 61 -20.80 10.73 21.26
C SER A 61 -19.50 10.65 20.44
N LYS A 62 -19.53 11.09 19.17
CA LYS A 62 -18.43 10.95 18.20
C LYS A 62 -17.95 9.50 18.02
N THR A 63 -18.83 8.56 18.26
CA THR A 63 -18.56 7.14 18.10
C THR A 63 -19.42 6.54 17.01
N GLY A 64 -18.96 5.46 16.42
CA GLY A 64 -19.73 4.76 15.41
C GLY A 64 -19.24 3.35 15.18
N TYR A 65 -19.95 2.67 14.30
CA TYR A 65 -19.52 1.37 13.83
C TYR A 65 -19.69 1.26 12.32
N ILE A 66 -18.87 0.43 11.73
CA ILE A 66 -19.02 -0.01 10.35
C ILE A 66 -18.99 -1.52 10.28
N LYS A 67 -19.89 -2.06 9.50
CA LYS A 67 -19.95 -3.46 9.18
C LYS A 67 -19.52 -3.64 7.72
N ILE A 68 -18.43 -4.34 7.53
CA ILE A 68 -17.86 -4.61 6.21
C ILE A 68 -17.87 -6.10 5.92
N LYS A 69 -18.03 -6.44 4.65
CA LYS A 69 -17.93 -7.80 4.15
C LYS A 69 -16.78 -7.91 3.17
N ASN A 70 -15.98 -8.94 3.33
CA ASN A 70 -14.90 -9.25 2.40
C ASN A 70 -15.43 -10.20 1.31
N TRP A 71 -15.38 -9.78 0.07
CA TRP A 71 -15.80 -10.57 -1.09
C TRP A 71 -14.65 -11.14 -1.91
N GLY A 72 -13.46 -10.90 -1.53
CA GLY A 72 -12.31 -11.27 -2.34
C GLY A 72 -11.38 -12.26 -1.63
N ILE A 73 -10.12 -11.97 -1.73
CA ILE A 73 -9.07 -12.74 -1.08
C ILE A 73 -9.10 -12.59 0.44
N ASN A 74 -8.43 -13.50 1.14
CA ASN A 74 -8.25 -13.37 2.58
C ASN A 74 -7.40 -12.15 2.91
N LEU A 75 -7.90 -11.29 3.79
CA LEU A 75 -7.22 -10.08 4.26
C LEU A 75 -6.57 -10.32 5.62
N SER A 76 -5.48 -9.64 5.89
CA SER A 76 -4.76 -9.74 7.16
C SER A 76 -5.28 -8.76 8.22
N GLY A 77 -6.05 -7.77 7.80
CA GLY A 77 -6.63 -6.77 8.70
C GLY A 77 -7.13 -5.53 7.99
N PHE A 78 -7.42 -4.51 8.78
CA PHE A 78 -7.85 -3.18 8.31
C PHE A 78 -7.17 -2.06 9.09
N VAL A 79 -7.03 -0.94 8.43
CA VAL A 79 -6.67 0.33 9.07
C VAL A 79 -7.80 1.32 8.82
N VAL A 80 -8.24 1.99 9.87
CA VAL A 80 -9.27 3.02 9.82
C VAL A 80 -8.61 4.38 10.02
N TYR A 81 -8.82 5.27 9.07
CA TYR A 81 -8.34 6.65 9.11
C TYR A 81 -9.51 7.62 9.26
N ALA A 82 -9.35 8.63 10.11
CA ALA A 82 -10.17 9.83 10.05
C ALA A 82 -9.65 10.74 8.94
N VAL A 83 -10.55 11.32 8.19
CA VAL A 83 -10.21 12.23 7.09
C VAL A 83 -10.83 13.59 7.41
N ASP A 84 -10.01 14.65 7.40
CA ASP A 84 -10.46 16.02 7.60
C ASP A 84 -10.91 16.69 6.29
N SER A 85 -11.42 17.91 6.39
CA SER A 85 -11.83 18.73 5.23
C SER A 85 -10.70 19.06 4.26
N LYS A 86 -9.45 19.00 4.71
CA LYS A 86 -8.23 19.22 3.91
C LYS A 86 -7.66 17.91 3.34
N LYS A 87 -8.36 16.79 3.53
CA LYS A 87 -7.94 15.44 3.12
C LYS A 87 -6.71 14.89 3.86
N ASN A 88 -6.36 15.46 5.01
CA ASN A 88 -5.37 14.83 5.87
C ASN A 88 -5.99 13.59 6.50
N LYS A 89 -5.15 12.57 6.72
CA LYS A 89 -5.57 11.28 7.27
C LYS A 89 -4.87 11.05 8.60
N GLU A 90 -5.64 10.74 9.61
CA GLU A 90 -5.15 10.33 10.92
C GLU A 90 -5.57 8.89 11.19
N GLU A 91 -4.61 8.03 11.54
CA GLU A 91 -4.90 6.64 11.88
C GLU A 91 -5.61 6.58 13.23
N ILE A 92 -6.84 6.05 13.25
CA ILE A 92 -7.63 5.91 14.47
C ILE A 92 -7.50 4.51 15.02
N LEU A 93 -7.55 3.52 14.17
CA LEU A 93 -7.59 2.11 14.55
C LEU A 93 -6.85 1.25 13.53
N LYS A 94 -6.03 0.35 14.03
CA LYS A 94 -5.42 -0.71 13.23
C LYS A 94 -5.82 -2.06 13.78
N MET A 95 -6.47 -2.85 12.97
CA MET A 95 -6.91 -4.20 13.31
C MET A 95 -6.09 -5.23 12.54
N ASN A 96 -5.27 -5.99 13.24
CA ASN A 96 -4.48 -7.09 12.69
C ASN A 96 -5.22 -8.42 12.91
N SER A 97 -6.37 -8.57 12.29
CA SER A 97 -7.20 -9.77 12.40
C SER A 97 -7.51 -10.31 11.01
N LYS A 98 -7.15 -11.54 10.75
CA LYS A 98 -7.43 -12.22 9.48
C LYS A 98 -8.94 -12.25 9.22
N ILE A 99 -9.33 -11.93 8.00
CA ILE A 99 -10.71 -11.93 7.54
C ILE A 99 -10.78 -12.72 6.26
N ASN A 100 -11.54 -13.80 6.30
CA ASN A 100 -11.64 -14.71 5.17
C ASN A 100 -12.62 -14.18 4.12
N ASN A 101 -12.55 -14.75 2.92
CA ASN A 101 -13.52 -14.47 1.87
C ASN A 101 -14.95 -14.79 2.37
N GLY A 102 -15.90 -13.88 2.12
CA GLY A 102 -17.28 -13.99 2.54
C GLY A 102 -17.55 -13.63 4.01
N GLU A 103 -16.51 -13.40 4.81
CA GLU A 103 -16.65 -13.04 6.22
C GLU A 103 -17.04 -11.58 6.39
N THR A 104 -17.92 -11.34 7.36
CA THR A 104 -18.36 -10.01 7.75
C THR A 104 -17.73 -9.63 9.08
N LYS A 105 -17.17 -8.40 9.15
CA LYS A 105 -16.56 -7.86 10.36
C LYS A 105 -17.20 -6.54 10.74
N THR A 106 -17.48 -6.37 12.05
CA THR A 106 -17.91 -5.09 12.60
C THR A 106 -16.72 -4.39 13.25
N ILE A 107 -16.50 -3.15 12.90
CA ILE A 107 -15.42 -2.30 13.38
C ILE A 107 -16.05 -1.13 14.11
N TYR A 108 -15.71 -0.96 15.38
CA TYR A 108 -16.12 0.19 16.20
C TYR A 108 -14.99 1.22 16.18
N PHE A 109 -15.34 2.48 16.04
CA PHE A 109 -14.39 3.57 16.03
C PHE A 109 -14.85 4.74 16.89
N ASP A 110 -13.89 5.52 17.38
CA ASP A 110 -14.10 6.71 18.19
C ASP A 110 -13.31 7.89 17.59
N LEU A 111 -14.02 8.96 17.32
CA LEU A 111 -13.48 10.20 16.76
C LEU A 111 -13.38 11.33 17.79
N SER A 112 -13.55 11.05 19.07
CA SER A 112 -13.53 12.07 20.12
C SER A 112 -12.21 12.84 20.20
N GLY A 113 -11.09 12.21 19.78
CA GLY A 113 -9.77 12.83 19.70
C GLY A 113 -9.45 13.53 18.38
N VAL A 114 -10.33 13.44 17.38
CA VAL A 114 -10.06 13.98 16.04
C VAL A 114 -10.90 15.23 15.81
N GLU A 115 -10.22 16.35 15.53
CA GLU A 115 -10.90 17.60 15.22
C GLU A 115 -11.27 17.66 13.73
N ASN A 116 -12.49 18.14 13.43
CA ASN A 116 -12.97 18.41 12.08
C ASN A 116 -12.94 17.20 11.11
N ALA A 117 -13.15 15.99 11.62
CA ALA A 117 -13.32 14.82 10.78
C ALA A 117 -14.58 14.98 9.89
N THR A 118 -14.41 14.82 8.58
CA THR A 118 -15.47 14.87 7.58
C THR A 118 -15.86 13.49 7.06
N GLY A 119 -15.01 12.50 7.29
CA GLY A 119 -15.22 11.13 6.85
C GLY A 119 -14.24 10.16 7.50
N ILE A 120 -14.51 8.90 7.29
CA ILE A 120 -13.60 7.81 7.61
C ILE A 120 -13.21 7.06 6.35
N GLU A 121 -11.97 6.61 6.29
CA GLU A 121 -11.48 5.75 5.23
C GLU A 121 -10.99 4.44 5.83
N ILE A 122 -11.45 3.33 5.29
CA ILE A 122 -11.03 2.00 5.69
C ILE A 122 -10.19 1.41 4.58
N VAL A 123 -9.00 0.98 4.95
CA VAL A 123 -8.01 0.40 4.04
C VAL A 123 -7.77 -1.04 4.42
N ALA A 124 -7.89 -1.94 3.44
CA ALA A 124 -7.64 -3.36 3.65
C ALA A 124 -6.14 -3.68 3.66
N LEU A 125 -5.72 -4.58 4.53
CA LEU A 125 -4.33 -5.04 4.60
C LEU A 125 -4.21 -6.49 4.08
N PRO A 126 -3.18 -6.81 3.31
CA PRO A 126 -2.07 -5.98 2.81
C PRO A 126 -2.41 -5.16 1.57
N CYS A 127 -3.67 -5.18 1.11
CA CYS A 127 -4.14 -4.61 -0.15
C CYS A 127 -4.57 -3.15 0.02
N THR A 128 -3.64 -2.24 0.19
CA THR A 128 -3.89 -0.83 0.50
C THR A 128 -4.63 -0.05 -0.59
N ASP A 129 -4.70 -0.59 -1.82
CA ASP A 129 -5.51 -0.02 -2.90
C ASP A 129 -7.01 -0.32 -2.71
N THR A 130 -7.35 -1.35 -1.92
CA THR A 130 -8.72 -1.72 -1.57
C THR A 130 -9.17 -0.92 -0.35
N ARG A 131 -9.99 0.10 -0.59
CA ARG A 131 -10.43 1.06 0.43
C ARG A 131 -11.86 1.52 0.23
N ILE A 132 -12.51 1.89 1.31
CA ILE A 132 -13.85 2.49 1.31
C ILE A 132 -13.77 3.83 2.04
N PHE A 133 -14.30 4.87 1.43
CA PHE A 133 -14.51 6.17 2.08
C PHE A 133 -15.97 6.35 2.46
N LEU A 134 -16.21 6.81 3.68
CA LEU A 134 -17.54 7.05 4.24
C LEU A 134 -17.60 8.47 4.80
N PRO A 135 -18.45 9.33 4.21
CA PRO A 135 -18.65 10.68 4.75
C PRO A 135 -19.44 10.59 6.08
N LEU A 136 -19.03 11.40 7.05
CA LEU A 136 -19.78 11.66 8.27
C LEU A 136 -20.86 12.70 7.93
N LYS A 137 -22.09 12.40 8.28
CA LYS A 137 -23.23 13.33 8.11
C LYS A 137 -23.50 14.08 9.40
#